data_007eacace265ed9a4f102c8aa8e3251f
#
_entry.id   007eacace265ed9a4f102c8aa8e3251f
#
_cell.length_a   1.000
_cell.length_b   1.000
_cell.length_c   1.000
_cell.angle_alpha   90.00
_cell.angle_beta   90.00
_cell.angle_gamma   90.00
#
_symmetry.space_group_name_H-M   'P 1'
#
loop_
_entity.id
_entity.type
_entity.pdbx_description
1 polymer ?
#
loop_
_entity_poly.entity_id
_entity_poly.type
_entity_poly.pdbx_seq_one_letter_code
_entity_poly.pdbx_strand_id
1 'polypeptide(L)'
;LHITCDFNVDPMCWAIAHKDENDVYFFDEIVIEKTTTQQCIEEFLRRYPNHKSEIIINGDASGDNRSTQSEYTNYAIIKNALLDYGYKNVKFRLRDYNPPILNRISAFNARVKNSKGERHLFIDPRKCKWIMYNIYNLSFKEGTSIVDVPTHTQIKSSREAKFLEHPFDAISYLVEYYWRVKG
;
A
#
# COMPACT_ATOMS: atom_id res chain seq x y z
N LEU A 1 3.57 13.85 3.33
CA LEU A 1 3.35 12.49 3.81
C LEU A 1 2.45 11.74 2.83
N HIS A 2 2.81 10.49 2.51
CA HIS A 2 2.00 9.61 1.69
C HIS A 2 1.41 8.50 2.54
N ILE A 3 0.14 8.17 2.28
CA ILE A 3 -0.53 6.97 2.77
C ILE A 3 -0.93 6.19 1.53
N THR A 4 -0.46 4.96 1.39
CA THR A 4 -0.86 4.08 0.28
C THR A 4 -1.59 2.86 0.80
N CYS A 5 -2.77 2.58 0.24
CA CYS A 5 -3.76 1.67 0.80
C CYS A 5 -4.00 0.45 -0.10
N ASP A 6 -4.05 -0.72 0.51
CA ASP A 6 -4.74 -1.90 0.00
C ASP A 6 -5.93 -2.19 0.91
N PHE A 7 -7.13 -2.30 0.33
CA PHE A 7 -8.40 -2.38 1.07
C PHE A 7 -8.90 -3.80 1.29
N ASN A 8 -8.00 -4.77 1.32
CA ASN A 8 -8.41 -6.10 1.77
C ASN A 8 -8.81 -6.08 3.26
N VAL A 9 -9.87 -6.79 3.62
CA VAL A 9 -10.42 -6.74 4.99
C VAL A 9 -9.58 -7.54 5.97
N ASP A 10 -8.88 -8.56 5.51
CA ASP A 10 -8.18 -9.50 6.39
C ASP A 10 -6.91 -10.09 5.76
N PRO A 11 -5.77 -9.40 5.87
CA PRO A 11 -5.53 -8.11 6.53
C PRO A 11 -5.79 -6.92 5.62
N MET A 12 -6.11 -5.75 6.19
CA MET A 12 -5.99 -4.47 5.52
C MET A 12 -4.57 -3.94 5.70
N CYS A 13 -3.96 -3.47 4.60
CA CYS A 13 -2.56 -3.08 4.59
C CYS A 13 -2.39 -1.65 4.07
N TRP A 14 -1.86 -0.77 4.89
CA TRP A 14 -1.48 0.58 4.51
C TRP A 14 0.00 0.78 4.76
N ALA A 15 0.68 1.49 3.87
CA ALA A 15 2.06 1.91 4.06
C ALA A 15 2.17 3.42 4.14
N ILE A 16 3.09 3.90 4.99
CA ILE A 16 3.35 5.31 5.20
C ILE A 16 4.72 5.64 4.63
N ALA A 17 4.77 6.67 3.80
CA ALA A 17 5.99 7.02 3.09
C ALA A 17 6.25 8.53 3.02
N HIS A 18 7.52 8.89 2.90
CA HIS A 18 7.94 10.13 2.29
C HIS A 18 8.39 9.90 0.86
N LYS A 19 8.15 10.86 0.01
CA LYS A 19 8.58 10.88 -1.37
C LYS A 19 9.16 12.26 -1.68
N ASP A 20 10.31 12.27 -2.31
CA ASP A 20 10.82 13.45 -3.01
C ASP A 20 10.71 13.27 -4.54
N GLU A 21 11.50 13.98 -5.31
CA GLU A 21 11.43 13.92 -6.77
C GLU A 21 11.78 12.52 -7.30
N ASN A 22 12.82 11.91 -6.77
CA ASN A 22 13.41 10.67 -7.27
C ASN A 22 13.22 9.48 -6.31
N ASP A 23 13.18 9.73 -5.01
CA ASP A 23 13.27 8.69 -4.00
C ASP A 23 11.95 8.50 -3.25
N VAL A 24 11.73 7.29 -2.75
CA VAL A 24 10.64 6.95 -1.86
C VAL A 24 11.16 6.21 -0.62
N TYR A 25 10.67 6.60 0.54
CA TYR A 25 11.06 6.07 1.85
C TYR A 25 9.82 5.57 2.57
N PHE A 26 9.61 4.26 2.60
CA PHE A 26 8.59 3.62 3.42
C PHE A 26 9.12 3.47 4.85
N PHE A 27 8.50 4.14 5.80
CA PHE A 27 9.01 4.20 7.16
C PHE A 27 8.03 3.72 8.23
N ASP A 28 6.80 3.38 7.85
CA ASP A 28 5.83 2.74 8.74
C ASP A 28 4.80 1.95 7.93
N GLU A 29 4.15 0.99 8.58
CA GLU A 29 3.03 0.23 8.02
C GLU A 29 1.90 0.09 9.05
N ILE A 30 0.67 0.11 8.57
CA ILE A 30 -0.52 -0.21 9.35
C ILE A 30 -1.12 -1.47 8.72
N VAL A 31 -0.96 -2.58 9.41
CA VAL A 31 -1.44 -3.89 8.95
C VAL A 31 -2.30 -4.49 10.05
N ILE A 32 -3.61 -4.57 9.80
CA ILE A 32 -4.60 -4.97 10.80
C ILE A 32 -5.48 -6.08 10.21
N GLU A 33 -5.62 -7.17 10.97
CA GLU A 33 -6.49 -8.28 10.63
C GLU A 33 -7.95 -7.96 11.01
N LYS A 34 -8.90 -8.42 10.19
CA LYS A 34 -10.36 -8.32 10.44
C LYS A 34 -10.77 -6.89 10.82
N THR A 35 -10.42 -5.95 9.98
CA THR A 35 -10.55 -4.54 10.27
C THR A 35 -11.39 -3.80 9.23
N THR A 36 -11.67 -2.55 9.51
CA THR A 36 -12.36 -1.61 8.62
C THR A 36 -11.45 -0.44 8.27
N THR A 37 -11.78 0.27 7.20
CA THR A 37 -11.08 1.51 6.81
C THR A 37 -11.11 2.54 7.91
N GLN A 38 -12.22 2.62 8.67
CA GLN A 38 -12.36 3.52 9.81
C GLN A 38 -11.32 3.20 10.89
N GLN A 39 -11.13 1.94 11.25
CA GLN A 39 -10.14 1.53 12.25
C GLN A 39 -8.70 1.79 11.80
N CYS A 40 -8.40 1.60 10.52
CA CYS A 40 -7.08 1.90 9.97
C CYS A 40 -6.77 3.39 9.99
N ILE A 41 -7.73 4.27 9.63
CA ILE A 41 -7.49 5.71 9.69
C ILE A 41 -7.39 6.21 11.14
N GLU A 42 -8.14 5.65 12.07
CA GLU A 42 -8.00 5.95 13.51
C GLU A 42 -6.60 5.59 14.01
N GLU A 43 -6.06 4.42 13.62
CA GLU A 43 -4.70 4.05 13.97
C GLU A 43 -3.66 4.99 13.35
N PHE A 44 -3.86 5.45 12.12
CA PHE A 44 -3.02 6.49 11.52
C PHE A 44 -3.07 7.78 12.33
N LEU A 45 -4.25 8.27 12.67
CA LEU A 45 -4.44 9.50 13.45
C LEU A 45 -3.80 9.40 14.84
N ARG A 46 -3.87 8.22 15.46
CA ARG A 46 -3.22 7.94 16.74
C ARG A 46 -1.68 8.00 16.65
N ARG A 47 -1.09 7.50 15.55
CA ARG A 47 0.36 7.52 15.33
C ARG A 47 0.89 8.90 14.93
N TYR A 48 0.10 9.66 14.19
CA TYR A 48 0.51 10.93 13.58
C TYR A 48 -0.37 12.12 13.99
N PRO A 49 -0.60 12.38 15.29
CA PRO A 49 -1.59 13.38 15.74
C PRO A 49 -1.20 14.82 15.42
N ASN A 50 0.06 15.10 15.15
CA ASN A 50 0.59 16.46 14.98
C ASN A 50 1.16 16.74 13.59
N HIS A 51 0.87 15.89 12.59
CA HIS A 51 1.34 16.14 11.24
C HIS A 51 0.68 17.40 10.67
N LYS A 52 1.49 18.34 10.15
CA LYS A 52 1.01 19.67 9.70
C LYS A 52 1.13 19.89 8.20
N SER A 53 1.89 19.04 7.52
CA SER A 53 2.12 19.15 6.09
C SER A 53 1.05 18.42 5.28
N GLU A 54 1.15 18.49 3.97
CA GLU A 54 0.26 17.80 3.04
C GLU A 54 0.22 16.28 3.30
N ILE A 55 -0.98 15.70 3.24
CA ILE A 55 -1.21 14.26 3.23
C ILE A 55 -1.70 13.87 1.83
N ILE A 56 -1.00 12.94 1.21
CA ILE A 56 -1.34 12.42 -0.12
C ILE A 56 -1.77 10.96 0.01
N ILE A 57 -2.96 10.67 -0.45
CA ILE A 57 -3.53 9.32 -0.42
C ILE A 57 -3.31 8.67 -1.79
N ASN A 58 -2.71 7.49 -1.77
CA ASN A 58 -2.51 6.60 -2.90
C ASN A 58 -3.17 5.24 -2.60
N GLY A 59 -3.25 4.35 -3.59
CA GLY A 59 -3.65 2.96 -3.32
C GLY A 59 -4.53 2.35 -4.40
N ASP A 60 -5.19 1.29 -3.99
CA ASP A 60 -6.09 0.47 -4.80
C ASP A 60 -7.27 1.28 -5.34
N ALA A 61 -7.47 1.27 -6.65
CA ALA A 61 -8.59 1.94 -7.32
C ALA A 61 -9.96 1.44 -6.83
N SER A 62 -10.05 0.18 -6.36
CA SER A 62 -11.29 -0.38 -5.85
C SER A 62 -11.80 0.31 -4.57
N GLY A 63 -10.91 1.04 -3.87
CA GLY A 63 -11.28 1.84 -2.70
C GLY A 63 -12.30 2.95 -2.96
N ASP A 64 -12.50 3.33 -4.21
CA ASP A 64 -13.56 4.27 -4.62
C ASP A 64 -14.89 3.59 -4.97
N ASN A 65 -14.94 2.26 -4.96
CA ASN A 65 -16.18 1.52 -5.20
C ASN A 65 -17.09 1.59 -3.97
N ARG A 66 -18.37 1.84 -4.22
CA ARG A 66 -19.39 1.73 -3.18
C ARG A 66 -19.63 0.25 -2.87
N SER A 67 -19.71 -0.09 -1.59
CA SER A 67 -20.15 -1.41 -1.14
C SER A 67 -21.62 -1.38 -0.73
N THR A 68 -22.29 -2.52 -0.80
CA THR A 68 -23.67 -2.66 -0.28
C THR A 68 -23.75 -2.55 1.25
N GLN A 69 -22.61 -2.57 1.92
CA GLN A 69 -22.49 -2.54 3.39
C GLN A 69 -22.08 -1.16 3.93
N SER A 70 -21.72 -0.21 3.06
CA SER A 70 -21.30 1.12 3.45
C SER A 70 -21.88 2.18 2.53
N GLU A 71 -22.42 3.23 3.11
CA GLU A 71 -22.91 4.41 2.38
C GLU A 71 -21.77 5.19 1.73
N TYR A 72 -20.56 5.08 2.28
CA TYR A 72 -19.37 5.79 1.82
C TYR A 72 -18.33 4.84 1.23
N THR A 73 -17.59 5.33 0.22
CA THR A 73 -16.40 4.64 -0.30
C THR A 73 -15.28 4.67 0.73
N ASN A 74 -14.31 3.75 0.63
CA ASN A 74 -13.15 3.74 1.53
C ASN A 74 -12.40 5.08 1.51
N TYR A 75 -12.24 5.69 0.34
CA TYR A 75 -11.58 6.99 0.22
C TYR A 75 -12.41 8.13 0.80
N ALA A 76 -13.74 8.06 0.74
CA ALA A 76 -14.60 9.04 1.41
C ALA A 76 -14.47 8.95 2.95
N ILE A 77 -14.41 7.73 3.51
CA ILE A 77 -14.16 7.50 4.95
C ILE A 77 -12.84 8.13 5.37
N ILE A 78 -11.74 7.83 4.64
CA ILE A 78 -10.41 8.40 4.91
C ILE A 78 -10.45 9.93 4.87
N LYS A 79 -11.05 10.49 3.81
CA LYS A 79 -11.15 11.95 3.63
C LYS A 79 -11.85 12.62 4.79
N ASN A 80 -13.03 12.10 5.15
CA ASN A 80 -13.84 12.67 6.21
C ASN A 80 -13.11 12.60 7.56
N ALA A 81 -12.56 11.45 7.92
CA ALA A 81 -11.82 11.28 9.16
C ALA A 81 -10.61 12.22 9.27
N LEU A 82 -9.84 12.41 8.17
CA LEU A 82 -8.72 13.35 8.16
C LEU A 82 -9.16 14.79 8.33
N LEU A 83 -10.23 15.20 7.63
CA LEU A 83 -10.77 16.57 7.72
C LEU A 83 -11.35 16.84 9.11
N ASP A 84 -12.11 15.91 9.67
CA ASP A 84 -12.73 16.02 11.00
C ASP A 84 -11.66 16.11 12.11
N TYR A 85 -10.52 15.44 11.92
CA TYR A 85 -9.37 15.54 12.82
C TYR A 85 -8.61 16.86 12.70
N GLY A 86 -8.84 17.62 11.62
CA GLY A 86 -8.25 18.94 11.40
C GLY A 86 -7.13 19.00 10.35
N TYR A 87 -6.88 17.92 9.62
CA TYR A 87 -5.96 17.94 8.47
C TYR A 87 -6.62 18.59 7.26
N LYS A 88 -6.15 19.79 6.90
CA LYS A 88 -6.78 20.61 5.85
C LYS A 88 -6.20 20.38 4.45
N ASN A 89 -4.98 19.86 4.36
CA ASN A 89 -4.27 19.68 3.09
C ASN A 89 -4.18 18.19 2.75
N VAL A 90 -5.30 17.63 2.27
CA VAL A 90 -5.43 16.23 1.88
C VAL A 90 -5.65 16.15 0.37
N LYS A 91 -4.80 15.40 -0.32
CA LYS A 91 -4.89 15.16 -1.76
C LYS A 91 -5.00 13.67 -2.06
N PHE A 92 -5.71 13.35 -3.12
CA PHE A 92 -5.82 11.98 -3.64
C PHE A 92 -5.05 11.87 -4.95
N ARG A 93 -4.22 10.85 -5.07
CA ARG A 93 -3.45 10.49 -6.27
C ARG A 93 -3.73 9.03 -6.59
N LEU A 94 -4.86 8.80 -7.24
CA LEU A 94 -5.41 7.49 -7.52
C LEU A 94 -5.41 7.24 -9.03
N ARG A 95 -5.40 5.97 -9.42
CA ARG A 95 -5.69 5.53 -10.78
C ARG A 95 -7.19 5.25 -10.92
N ASP A 96 -7.73 5.35 -12.13
CA ASP A 96 -9.11 4.96 -12.42
C ASP A 96 -9.30 3.43 -12.41
N TYR A 97 -8.20 2.68 -12.49
CA TYR A 97 -8.16 1.22 -12.44
C TYR A 97 -6.86 0.73 -11.82
N ASN A 98 -6.86 -0.51 -11.31
CA ASN A 98 -5.65 -1.13 -10.79
C ASN A 98 -4.71 -1.52 -11.93
N PRO A 99 -3.46 -1.02 -11.93
CA PRO A 99 -2.46 -1.46 -12.89
C PRO A 99 -2.20 -2.96 -12.77
N PRO A 100 -1.93 -3.65 -13.90
CA PRO A 100 -1.53 -5.07 -13.87
C PRO A 100 -0.37 -5.31 -12.90
N ILE A 101 -0.41 -6.43 -12.18
CA ILE A 101 0.60 -6.76 -11.15
C ILE A 101 2.03 -6.73 -11.72
N LEU A 102 2.24 -7.20 -12.96
CA LEU A 102 3.56 -7.19 -13.60
C LEU A 102 4.09 -5.77 -13.82
N ASN A 103 3.21 -4.82 -14.15
CA ASN A 103 3.60 -3.41 -14.29
C ASN A 103 4.01 -2.82 -12.95
N ARG A 104 3.29 -3.17 -11.88
CA ARG A 104 3.60 -2.74 -10.51
C ARG A 104 4.93 -3.33 -10.03
N ILE A 105 5.17 -4.61 -10.28
CA ILE A 105 6.45 -5.29 -9.97
C ILE A 105 7.60 -4.66 -10.77
N SER A 106 7.40 -4.40 -12.07
CA SER A 106 8.43 -3.77 -12.91
C SER A 106 8.79 -2.37 -12.43
N ALA A 107 7.79 -1.55 -12.08
CA ALA A 107 8.02 -0.23 -11.51
C ALA A 107 8.76 -0.30 -10.17
N PHE A 108 8.35 -1.22 -9.30
CA PHE A 108 8.98 -1.44 -8.00
C PHE A 108 10.46 -1.85 -8.16
N ASN A 109 10.74 -2.88 -8.97
CA ASN A 109 12.09 -3.36 -9.19
C ASN A 109 13.01 -2.29 -9.79
N ALA A 110 12.50 -1.47 -10.71
CA ALA A 110 13.25 -0.35 -11.28
C ALA A 110 13.62 0.73 -10.24
N ARG A 111 12.85 0.84 -9.13
CA ARG A 111 13.18 1.74 -8.01
C ARG A 111 14.11 1.09 -7.00
N VAL A 112 13.99 -0.23 -6.79
CA VAL A 112 14.93 -0.97 -5.92
C VAL A 112 16.34 -0.89 -6.48
N LYS A 113 16.50 -1.13 -7.81
CA LYS A 113 17.77 -0.96 -8.52
C LYS A 113 17.50 -0.79 -10.01
N ASN A 114 17.87 0.35 -10.57
CA ASN A 114 17.73 0.60 -12.00
C ASN A 114 18.90 0.03 -12.82
N SER A 115 18.85 0.16 -14.14
CA SER A 115 19.91 -0.32 -15.07
C SER A 115 21.27 0.33 -14.86
N LYS A 116 21.33 1.49 -14.22
CA LYS A 116 22.58 2.17 -13.86
C LYS A 116 23.13 1.76 -12.49
N GLY A 117 22.40 0.89 -11.76
CA GLY A 117 22.76 0.45 -10.42
C GLY A 117 22.31 1.40 -9.31
N GLU A 118 21.58 2.48 -9.63
CA GLU A 118 21.06 3.44 -8.67
C GLU A 118 19.85 2.87 -7.92
N ARG A 119 19.71 3.27 -6.67
CA ARG A 119 18.63 2.84 -5.77
C ARG A 119 17.83 4.04 -5.33
N HIS A 120 16.52 3.94 -5.45
CA HIS A 120 15.56 5.02 -5.23
C HIS A 120 14.37 4.60 -4.36
N LEU A 121 14.43 3.41 -3.78
CA LEU A 121 13.42 2.90 -2.87
C LEU A 121 14.07 2.39 -1.59
N PHE A 122 13.62 2.93 -0.48
CA PHE A 122 14.15 2.66 0.85
C PHE A 122 13.02 2.25 1.79
N ILE A 123 13.28 1.32 2.68
CA ILE A 123 12.29 0.78 3.63
C ILE A 123 12.95 0.68 5.01
N ASP A 124 12.29 1.17 6.06
CA ASP A 124 12.73 0.93 7.45
C ASP A 124 12.27 -0.47 7.89
N PRO A 125 13.17 -1.45 7.99
CA PRO A 125 12.80 -2.83 8.33
C PRO A 125 12.30 -2.99 9.75
N ARG A 126 12.55 -2.03 10.63
CA ARG A 126 12.10 -2.05 12.04
C ARG A 126 10.62 -1.72 12.16
N LYS A 127 10.08 -0.96 11.21
CA LYS A 127 8.69 -0.47 11.19
C LYS A 127 7.82 -1.13 10.12
N CYS A 128 8.45 -1.65 9.06
CA CYS A 128 7.78 -2.22 7.89
C CYS A 128 8.00 -3.74 7.82
N LYS A 129 7.63 -4.46 8.88
CA LYS A 129 7.86 -5.90 9.01
C LYS A 129 7.18 -6.70 7.90
N TRP A 130 5.91 -6.42 7.62
CA TRP A 130 5.12 -7.18 6.65
C TRP A 130 5.47 -6.82 5.21
N ILE A 131 5.81 -5.55 4.96
CA ILE A 131 6.38 -5.14 3.67
C ILE A 131 7.69 -5.91 3.42
N MET A 132 8.59 -5.96 4.39
CA MET A 132 9.84 -6.73 4.26
C MET A 132 9.58 -8.21 4.09
N TYR A 133 8.62 -8.79 4.83
CA TYR A 133 8.22 -10.19 4.66
C TYR A 133 7.78 -10.48 3.23
N ASN A 134 6.99 -9.59 2.62
CA ASN A 134 6.55 -9.74 1.23
C ASN A 134 7.72 -9.68 0.24
N ILE A 135 8.63 -8.72 0.40
CA ILE A 135 9.79 -8.57 -0.49
C ILE A 135 10.68 -9.82 -0.49
N TYR A 136 10.81 -10.49 0.66
CA TYR A 136 11.61 -11.71 0.75
C TYR A 136 10.91 -12.98 0.29
N ASN A 137 9.59 -13.03 0.34
CA ASN A 137 8.84 -14.28 0.15
C ASN A 137 7.93 -14.28 -1.07
N LEU A 138 7.59 -13.11 -1.64
CA LEU A 138 6.77 -13.05 -2.84
C LEU A 138 7.60 -13.44 -4.06
N SER A 139 7.14 -14.43 -4.80
CA SER A 139 7.84 -14.99 -5.98
C SER A 139 6.87 -15.23 -7.12
N PHE A 140 7.41 -15.60 -8.26
CA PHE A 140 6.60 -16.14 -9.35
C PHE A 140 6.51 -17.67 -9.24
N LYS A 141 5.39 -18.22 -9.70
CA LYS A 141 5.28 -19.67 -9.91
C LYS A 141 6.34 -20.12 -10.91
N GLU A 142 6.95 -21.25 -10.61
CA GLU A 142 8.06 -21.80 -11.41
C GLU A 142 7.71 -21.82 -12.90
N GLY A 143 8.60 -21.28 -13.73
CA GLY A 143 8.46 -21.22 -15.18
C GLY A 143 7.35 -20.29 -15.72
N THR A 144 6.78 -19.43 -14.88
CA THR A 144 5.68 -18.52 -15.28
C THR A 144 5.93 -17.08 -14.88
N SER A 145 5.10 -16.16 -15.40
CA SER A 145 5.00 -14.76 -14.94
C SER A 145 3.83 -14.54 -13.98
N ILE A 146 3.28 -15.60 -13.39
CA ILE A 146 2.17 -15.55 -12.45
C ILE A 146 2.73 -15.46 -11.03
N VAL A 147 2.34 -14.45 -10.28
CA VAL A 147 2.77 -14.32 -8.87
C VAL A 147 2.23 -15.50 -8.07
N ASP A 148 3.09 -16.10 -7.27
CA ASP A 148 2.71 -17.23 -6.41
C ASP A 148 2.11 -16.71 -5.12
N VAL A 149 0.79 -16.55 -5.14
CA VAL A 149 0.02 -16.13 -3.97
C VAL A 149 -0.49 -17.34 -3.20
N PRO A 150 -0.60 -17.24 -1.86
CA PRO A 150 -1.06 -18.35 -1.04
C PRO A 150 -2.47 -18.82 -1.40
N THR A 151 -2.65 -20.11 -1.45
CA THR A 151 -3.96 -20.74 -1.60
C THR A 151 -4.78 -20.58 -0.33
N HIS A 152 -6.10 -20.72 -0.44
CA HIS A 152 -7.01 -20.66 0.71
C HIS A 152 -6.65 -21.68 1.82
N THR A 153 -6.12 -22.84 1.44
CA THR A 153 -5.66 -23.86 2.39
C THR A 153 -4.40 -23.39 3.13
N GLN A 154 -3.45 -22.80 2.43
CA GLN A 154 -2.23 -22.26 3.06
C GLN A 154 -2.56 -21.10 4.01
N ILE A 155 -3.47 -20.19 3.63
CA ILE A 155 -3.96 -19.11 4.49
C ILE A 155 -4.58 -19.65 5.79
N LYS A 156 -5.31 -20.76 5.73
CA LYS A 156 -5.89 -21.41 6.92
C LYS A 156 -4.85 -22.10 7.80
N SER A 157 -3.74 -22.55 7.24
CA SER A 157 -2.71 -23.33 7.96
C SER A 157 -1.55 -22.49 8.47
N SER A 158 -1.33 -21.29 7.94
CA SER A 158 -0.26 -20.39 8.35
C SER A 158 -0.75 -18.96 8.44
N ARG A 159 -0.53 -18.35 9.61
CA ARG A 159 -0.85 -16.94 9.80
C ARG A 159 -0.04 -16.04 8.87
N GLU A 160 1.22 -16.37 8.66
CA GLU A 160 2.12 -15.58 7.82
C GLU A 160 1.68 -15.58 6.35
N ALA A 161 1.14 -16.70 5.85
CA ALA A 161 0.63 -16.80 4.49
C ALA A 161 -0.45 -15.75 4.19
N LYS A 162 -1.26 -15.39 5.18
CA LYS A 162 -2.30 -14.37 5.08
C LYS A 162 -1.76 -12.97 4.77
N PHE A 163 -0.53 -12.69 5.17
CA PHE A 163 0.11 -11.39 4.96
C PHE A 163 0.97 -11.35 3.68
N LEU A 164 1.03 -12.44 2.91
CA LEU A 164 1.73 -12.43 1.64
C LEU A 164 0.82 -11.80 0.57
N GLU A 165 1.35 -10.91 -0.27
CA GLU A 165 0.71 -10.13 -1.34
C GLU A 165 0.22 -8.73 -0.89
N HIS A 166 -0.68 -8.60 0.06
CA HIS A 166 -1.36 -7.33 0.42
C HIS A 166 -0.43 -6.18 0.82
N PRO A 167 0.61 -6.36 1.67
CA PRO A 167 1.58 -5.30 1.96
C PRO A 167 2.38 -4.86 0.73
N PHE A 168 2.69 -5.80 -0.19
CA PHE A 168 3.32 -5.45 -1.46
C PHE A 168 2.38 -4.67 -2.36
N ASP A 169 1.12 -5.05 -2.42
CA ASP A 169 0.11 -4.34 -3.21
C ASP A 169 -0.01 -2.89 -2.76
N ALA A 170 -0.11 -2.66 -1.45
CA ALA A 170 -0.17 -1.31 -0.90
C ALA A 170 0.99 -0.42 -1.38
N ILE A 171 2.25 -0.89 -1.27
CA ILE A 171 3.42 -0.07 -1.67
C ILE A 171 3.56 0.05 -3.18
N SER A 172 3.20 -0.98 -3.93
CA SER A 172 3.36 -1.03 -5.39
C SER A 172 2.43 -0.08 -6.14
N TYR A 173 1.23 0.20 -5.61
CA TYR A 173 0.34 1.22 -6.16
C TYR A 173 0.97 2.62 -6.14
N LEU A 174 1.59 3.02 -5.04
CA LEU A 174 2.29 4.30 -4.96
C LEU A 174 3.47 4.36 -5.94
N VAL A 175 4.28 3.31 -5.97
CA VAL A 175 5.46 3.26 -6.83
C VAL A 175 5.07 3.32 -8.31
N GLU A 176 4.10 2.53 -8.74
CA GLU A 176 3.61 2.55 -10.13
C GLU A 176 2.97 3.90 -10.49
N TYR A 177 2.28 4.54 -9.57
CA TYR A 177 1.65 5.83 -9.83
C TYR A 177 2.68 6.90 -10.25
N TYR A 178 3.80 6.97 -9.55
CA TYR A 178 4.80 8.02 -9.76
C TYR A 178 5.89 7.63 -10.77
N TRP A 179 6.23 6.35 -10.86
CA TRP A 179 7.36 5.88 -11.67
C TRP A 179 7.00 4.70 -12.58
N ARG A 180 5.92 4.89 -13.32
CA ARG A 180 5.45 3.90 -14.28
C ARG A 180 6.55 3.58 -15.29
N VAL A 181 6.86 2.28 -15.43
CA VAL A 181 7.70 1.79 -16.53
C VAL A 181 6.83 1.73 -17.77
N LYS A 182 7.18 2.49 -18.79
CA LYS A 182 6.56 2.35 -20.11
C LYS A 182 7.19 1.12 -20.77
N GLY A 183 6.38 0.10 -21.05
CA GLY A 183 6.73 -1.01 -21.93
C GLY A 183 6.82 -0.57 -23.37
#